data_3e7238a961ec3151d32179d80ad72bc7
#
_entry.id   3e7238a961ec3151d32179d80ad72bc7
#
_cell.length_a   1.000
_cell.length_b   1.000
_cell.length_c   1.000
_cell.angle_alpha   90.00
_cell.angle_beta   90.00
_cell.angle_gamma   90.00
#
_symmetry.space_group_name_H-M   'P 1'
#
loop_
_entity.id
_entity.type
_entity.pdbx_description
1 polymer ?
#
loop_
_entity_poly.entity_id
_entity_poly.type
_entity_poly.pdbx_seq_one_letter_code
_entity_poly.pdbx_strand_id
1 'polypeptide(L)'
;PVLGFDIDEAKVAKLKKGESYIGHIPSATIAEKRKHEVVLEGRKTVPLLDATSDYSRAAETDVLILCVPTPLNRHREPDLSFVRHTIESLQPHLRRGQMISLESTTYPGTTEEELRSRIEKSGFIIGKDVFLVYSPEREDPGNPIYNTENVPKVCGGSTKECLEVGQVLYSMVVGQVVPLSSTRAAELTKLLENIYRAVNIGLVNELKVVADRMGIDIREVIDAAATKPFGFTPFYPGPGLGGHCIPIDPFYLTWKAREYGINTRFIELAGEVNRAMPPWVVGKVIDALNEKGQSLKGAKILVLGLAYKKNVDDPRESPAMEIMEILRSKGADLCYSDPHVPVFPPMRRHQFELQSVELTPEALQQVDCVLLITDHDGFPYDVIAAHASLIVDTRGVYRDDEPNVVKA
;
A
#
# COMPACT_ATOMS: atom_id res chain seq x y z
N PRO A 1 -18.55 21.04 3.84
CA PRO A 1 -17.34 21.12 4.65
C PRO A 1 -16.90 19.74 5.15
N VAL A 2 -15.62 19.59 5.43
CA VAL A 2 -15.02 18.34 5.92
C VAL A 2 -14.37 18.61 7.28
N LEU A 3 -14.66 17.75 8.26
CA LEU A 3 -14.02 17.73 9.57
C LEU A 3 -13.22 16.45 9.71
N GLY A 4 -11.88 16.55 9.68
CA GLY A 4 -10.97 15.43 9.89
C GLY A 4 -10.85 15.09 11.38
N PHE A 5 -11.01 13.81 11.73
CA PHE A 5 -10.77 13.29 13.08
C PHE A 5 -9.46 12.48 13.09
N ASP A 6 -8.53 12.81 13.98
CA ASP A 6 -7.33 12.02 14.22
C ASP A 6 -6.98 12.04 15.70
N ILE A 7 -6.52 10.92 16.23
CA ILE A 7 -6.03 10.81 17.62
C ILE A 7 -4.66 11.47 17.80
N ASP A 8 -3.92 11.69 16.71
CA ASP A 8 -2.61 12.33 16.69
C ASP A 8 -2.79 13.86 16.68
N GLU A 9 -2.67 14.47 17.85
CA GLU A 9 -2.79 15.93 18.01
C GLU A 9 -1.76 16.70 17.18
N ALA A 10 -0.60 16.12 16.86
CA ALA A 10 0.40 16.78 16.03
C ALA A 10 -0.08 16.90 14.56
N LYS A 11 -0.74 15.88 14.03
CA LYS A 11 -1.37 15.95 12.71
C LYS A 11 -2.52 16.96 12.69
N VAL A 12 -3.38 16.91 13.70
CA VAL A 12 -4.49 17.87 13.86
C VAL A 12 -3.94 19.31 13.91
N ALA A 13 -2.87 19.55 14.66
CA ALA A 13 -2.24 20.86 14.76
C ALA A 13 -1.66 21.35 13.43
N LYS A 14 -1.01 20.46 12.65
CA LYS A 14 -0.51 20.79 11.31
C LYS A 14 -1.66 21.18 10.38
N LEU A 15 -2.70 20.37 10.28
CA LEU A 15 -3.86 20.69 9.44
C LEU A 15 -4.51 22.02 9.85
N LYS A 16 -4.64 22.29 11.14
CA LYS A 16 -5.14 23.59 11.65
C LYS A 16 -4.27 24.79 11.26
N LYS A 17 -2.98 24.58 11.03
CA LYS A 17 -2.05 25.60 10.51
C LYS A 17 -2.07 25.71 8.98
N GLY A 18 -2.77 24.82 8.28
CA GLY A 18 -2.74 24.74 6.83
C GLY A 18 -1.51 24.01 6.28
N GLU A 19 -0.87 23.18 7.11
CA GLU A 19 0.31 22.39 6.77
C GLU A 19 -0.10 20.95 6.43
N SER A 20 0.42 20.40 5.33
CA SER A 20 0.26 18.99 4.99
C SER A 20 1.28 18.12 5.74
N TYR A 21 0.88 16.90 6.07
CA TYR A 21 1.78 15.82 6.52
C TYR A 21 1.82 14.67 5.51
N ILE A 22 1.22 14.86 4.33
CA ILE A 22 1.16 13.87 3.24
C ILE A 22 2.02 14.39 2.09
N GLY A 23 3.08 13.67 1.72
CA GLY A 23 4.10 14.13 0.78
C GLY A 23 3.55 14.60 -0.58
N HIS A 24 2.58 13.90 -1.14
CA HIS A 24 1.98 14.24 -2.44
C HIS A 24 0.84 15.28 -2.37
N ILE A 25 0.45 15.76 -1.17
CA ILE A 25 -0.54 16.83 -1.01
C ILE A 25 0.18 18.10 -0.57
N PRO A 26 0.26 19.16 -1.42
CA PRO A 26 0.93 20.39 -1.06
C PRO A 26 0.24 21.12 0.10
N SER A 27 1.02 21.72 1.01
CA SER A 27 0.48 22.54 2.11
C SER A 27 -0.36 23.71 1.61
N ALA A 28 -0.04 24.26 0.41
CA ALA A 28 -0.82 25.33 -0.20
C ALA A 28 -2.29 24.90 -0.44
N THR A 29 -2.52 23.66 -0.85
CA THR A 29 -3.87 23.10 -1.05
C THR A 29 -4.64 23.03 0.27
N ILE A 30 -4.00 22.56 1.34
CA ILE A 30 -4.64 22.52 2.67
C ILE A 30 -4.96 23.93 3.16
N ALA A 31 -4.00 24.86 3.05
CA ALA A 31 -4.19 26.25 3.46
C ALA A 31 -5.32 26.95 2.70
N GLU A 32 -5.41 26.71 1.39
CA GLU A 32 -6.50 27.23 0.55
C GLU A 32 -7.87 26.74 1.03
N LYS A 33 -8.04 25.40 1.16
CA LYS A 33 -9.32 24.81 1.59
C LYS A 33 -9.74 25.28 2.99
N ARG A 34 -8.79 25.56 3.87
CA ARG A 34 -9.09 26.11 5.19
C ARG A 34 -9.54 27.57 5.19
N LYS A 35 -9.07 28.37 4.23
CA LYS A 35 -9.49 29.79 4.08
C LYS A 35 -10.90 29.91 3.51
N HIS A 36 -11.39 28.91 2.78
CA HIS A 36 -12.74 28.90 2.28
C HIS A 36 -13.72 28.59 3.41
N GLU A 37 -14.73 29.41 3.54
CA GLU A 37 -15.80 29.25 4.52
C GLU A 37 -17.12 28.88 3.86
N VAL A 38 -17.89 28.05 4.53
CA VAL A 38 -19.22 27.61 4.09
C VAL A 38 -20.24 27.95 5.16
N VAL A 39 -21.38 28.50 4.75
CA VAL A 39 -22.51 28.77 5.63
C VAL A 39 -23.43 27.55 5.63
N LEU A 40 -23.57 26.90 6.76
CA LEU A 40 -24.48 25.76 6.93
C LEU A 40 -25.88 26.25 7.25
N GLU A 41 -26.83 26.08 6.30
CA GLU A 41 -28.30 26.29 6.46
C GLU A 41 -28.70 27.40 7.46
N GLY A 42 -28.28 28.67 7.20
CA GLY A 42 -28.58 29.81 8.04
C GLY A 42 -27.90 29.84 9.40
N ARG A 43 -26.92 28.97 9.61
CA ARG A 43 -26.18 28.79 10.84
C ARG A 43 -24.73 29.24 10.69
N LYS A 44 -23.94 28.89 11.68
CA LYS A 44 -22.52 29.20 11.85
C LYS A 44 -21.71 28.97 10.56
N THR A 45 -20.93 29.95 10.18
CA THR A 45 -19.89 29.83 9.15
C THR A 45 -18.77 28.91 9.66
N VAL A 46 -18.42 27.92 8.86
CA VAL A 46 -17.37 26.93 9.16
C VAL A 46 -16.36 26.87 8.02
N PRO A 47 -15.08 26.57 8.28
CA PRO A 47 -14.11 26.35 7.20
C PRO A 47 -14.51 25.13 6.38
N LEU A 48 -14.15 25.15 5.08
CA LEU A 48 -14.40 24.02 4.18
C LEU A 48 -13.63 22.77 4.65
N LEU A 49 -12.46 22.95 5.25
CA LEU A 49 -11.66 21.89 5.87
C LEU A 49 -11.26 22.29 7.29
N ASP A 50 -11.54 21.45 8.27
CA ASP A 50 -11.07 21.56 9.65
C ASP A 50 -10.62 20.21 10.18
N ALA A 51 -9.95 20.19 11.35
CA ALA A 51 -9.48 18.96 11.99
C ALA A 51 -9.68 19.03 13.51
N THR A 52 -9.90 17.87 14.15
CA THR A 52 -10.11 17.79 15.59
C THR A 52 -9.69 16.42 16.14
N SER A 53 -9.31 16.39 17.41
CA SER A 53 -9.20 15.14 18.20
C SER A 53 -10.43 14.90 19.09
N ASP A 54 -11.38 15.84 19.10
CA ASP A 54 -12.61 15.75 19.90
C ASP A 54 -13.72 15.03 19.14
N TYR A 55 -13.95 13.75 19.49
CA TYR A 55 -14.96 12.92 18.88
C TYR A 55 -16.42 13.37 19.20
N SER A 56 -16.63 14.22 20.22
CA SER A 56 -17.98 14.76 20.49
C SER A 56 -18.53 15.57 19.32
N ARG A 57 -17.65 16.14 18.51
CA ARG A 57 -17.99 16.89 17.30
C ARG A 57 -18.57 16.02 16.18
N ALA A 58 -18.55 14.70 16.31
CA ALA A 58 -19.23 13.79 15.37
C ALA A 58 -20.73 14.07 15.29
N ALA A 59 -21.35 14.59 16.36
CA ALA A 59 -22.74 15.03 16.35
C ALA A 59 -23.02 16.21 15.38
N GLU A 60 -21.99 16.94 14.96
CA GLU A 60 -22.12 18.06 14.01
C GLU A 60 -22.17 17.58 12.54
N THR A 61 -21.77 16.33 12.26
CA THR A 61 -21.59 15.80 10.90
C THR A 61 -22.80 15.01 10.41
N ASP A 62 -23.05 15.00 9.12
CA ASP A 62 -24.12 14.18 8.50
C ASP A 62 -23.57 12.82 8.03
N VAL A 63 -22.28 12.78 7.68
CA VAL A 63 -21.58 11.58 7.20
C VAL A 63 -20.30 11.37 8.00
N LEU A 64 -20.08 10.14 8.44
CA LEU A 64 -18.88 9.66 9.12
C LEU A 64 -18.18 8.62 8.24
N ILE A 65 -16.99 8.94 7.75
CA ILE A 65 -16.17 8.04 6.93
C ILE A 65 -15.02 7.52 7.77
N LEU A 66 -14.92 6.20 7.91
CA LEU A 66 -13.90 5.51 8.68
C LEU A 66 -12.79 5.03 7.75
N CYS A 67 -11.62 5.69 7.82
CA CYS A 67 -10.41 5.41 7.04
C CYS A 67 -9.24 5.04 7.95
N VAL A 68 -9.47 4.21 8.95
CA VAL A 68 -8.47 3.85 9.97
C VAL A 68 -7.61 2.67 9.54
N PRO A 69 -6.38 2.53 10.07
CA PRO A 69 -5.52 1.39 9.77
C PRO A 69 -6.16 0.06 10.14
N THR A 70 -5.92 -0.95 9.31
CA THR A 70 -6.35 -2.34 9.54
C THR A 70 -5.14 -3.26 9.30
N PRO A 71 -4.15 -3.30 10.21
CA PRO A 71 -2.96 -4.13 10.06
C PRO A 71 -3.24 -5.60 10.37
N LEU A 72 -2.28 -6.47 10.06
CA LEU A 72 -2.23 -7.82 10.61
C LEU A 72 -1.41 -7.81 11.92
N ASN A 73 -1.83 -8.64 12.88
CA ASN A 73 -1.03 -8.93 14.05
C ASN A 73 0.16 -9.86 13.70
N ARG A 74 1.01 -10.19 14.69
CA ARG A 74 2.17 -11.08 14.50
C ARG A 74 1.81 -12.51 14.02
N HIS A 75 0.55 -12.92 14.21
CA HIS A 75 0.02 -14.21 13.78
C HIS A 75 -0.67 -14.16 12.41
N ARG A 76 -0.61 -12.98 11.73
CA ARG A 76 -1.28 -12.70 10.45
C ARG A 76 -2.81 -12.79 10.54
N GLU A 77 -3.35 -12.42 11.68
CA GLU A 77 -4.78 -12.27 11.87
C GLU A 77 -5.16 -10.79 11.76
N PRO A 78 -6.36 -10.46 11.27
CA PRO A 78 -6.85 -9.09 11.21
C PRO A 78 -6.86 -8.39 12.56
N ASP A 79 -6.21 -7.24 12.67
CA ASP A 79 -6.32 -6.37 13.83
C ASP A 79 -7.33 -5.24 13.55
N LEU A 80 -8.55 -5.44 14.01
CA LEU A 80 -9.64 -4.47 13.88
C LEU A 80 -9.77 -3.54 15.10
N SER A 81 -8.77 -3.49 15.98
CA SER A 81 -8.80 -2.65 17.18
C SER A 81 -9.06 -1.18 16.86
N PHE A 82 -8.44 -0.66 15.78
CA PHE A 82 -8.65 0.72 15.34
C PHE A 82 -10.09 0.98 14.89
N VAL A 83 -10.69 0.06 14.14
CA VAL A 83 -12.09 0.16 13.71
C VAL A 83 -13.02 0.13 14.92
N ARG A 84 -12.78 -0.81 15.86
CA ARG A 84 -13.56 -0.95 17.08
C ARG A 84 -13.48 0.28 17.96
N HIS A 85 -12.27 0.78 18.25
CA HIS A 85 -12.09 1.97 19.07
C HIS A 85 -12.71 3.20 18.43
N THR A 86 -12.62 3.34 17.10
CA THR A 86 -13.23 4.46 16.40
C THR A 86 -14.74 4.44 16.52
N ILE A 87 -15.41 3.31 16.24
CA ILE A 87 -16.87 3.25 16.37
C ILE A 87 -17.31 3.41 17.81
N GLU A 88 -16.58 2.87 18.80
CA GLU A 88 -16.87 3.04 20.21
C GLU A 88 -16.73 4.50 20.67
N SER A 89 -15.76 5.25 20.13
CA SER A 89 -15.59 6.68 20.40
C SER A 89 -16.68 7.52 19.74
N LEU A 90 -17.17 7.13 18.56
CA LEU A 90 -18.26 7.83 17.85
C LEU A 90 -19.64 7.53 18.43
N GLN A 91 -19.86 6.31 18.94
CA GLN A 91 -21.16 5.78 19.37
C GLN A 91 -21.95 6.70 20.31
N PRO A 92 -21.35 7.32 21.37
CA PRO A 92 -22.07 8.24 22.26
C PRO A 92 -22.56 9.53 21.58
N HIS A 93 -22.04 9.85 20.40
CA HIS A 93 -22.27 11.11 19.69
C HIS A 93 -23.06 10.92 18.40
N LEU A 94 -23.49 9.68 18.12
CA LEU A 94 -24.33 9.39 16.95
C LEU A 94 -25.70 10.03 17.10
N ARG A 95 -26.25 10.46 15.97
CA ARG A 95 -27.63 11.01 15.88
C ARG A 95 -28.39 10.40 14.72
N ARG A 96 -29.70 10.48 14.77
CA ARG A 96 -30.58 10.06 13.67
C ARG A 96 -30.29 10.85 12.40
N GLY A 97 -30.39 10.18 11.27
CA GLY A 97 -30.14 10.73 9.94
C GLY A 97 -28.69 10.68 9.50
N GLN A 98 -27.74 10.24 10.33
CA GLN A 98 -26.34 10.09 9.94
C GLN A 98 -26.09 8.87 9.06
N MET A 99 -25.15 9.03 8.14
CA MET A 99 -24.56 7.91 7.40
C MET A 99 -23.18 7.58 7.96
N ILE A 100 -22.88 6.29 8.10
CA ILE A 100 -21.54 5.78 8.46
C ILE A 100 -21.04 4.94 7.31
N SER A 101 -19.87 5.27 6.78
CA SER A 101 -19.18 4.50 5.76
C SER A 101 -17.88 3.93 6.28
N LEU A 102 -17.67 2.63 6.15
CA LEU A 102 -16.37 2.02 6.35
C LEU A 102 -15.66 1.97 4.99
N GLU A 103 -14.48 2.56 4.92
CA GLU A 103 -13.62 2.55 3.71
C GLU A 103 -12.33 1.75 3.90
N SER A 104 -11.93 1.49 5.16
CA SER A 104 -10.77 0.65 5.46
C SER A 104 -10.95 -0.75 4.88
N THR A 105 -9.86 -1.34 4.33
CA THR A 105 -9.88 -2.72 3.84
C THR A 105 -10.05 -3.69 4.99
N THR A 106 -11.02 -4.60 4.86
CA THR A 106 -11.39 -5.57 5.90
C THR A 106 -11.88 -6.88 5.28
N TYR A 107 -12.17 -7.91 6.10
CA TYR A 107 -12.76 -9.15 5.62
C TYR A 107 -14.27 -9.02 5.39
N PRO A 108 -14.85 -9.84 4.49
CA PRO A 108 -16.29 -9.83 4.23
C PRO A 108 -17.11 -10.16 5.48
N GLY A 109 -17.91 -9.20 5.91
CA GLY A 109 -18.71 -9.27 7.13
C GLY A 109 -18.31 -8.28 8.21
N THR A 110 -17.17 -7.60 8.11
CA THR A 110 -16.69 -6.65 9.12
C THR A 110 -17.71 -5.54 9.38
N THR A 111 -18.29 -4.95 8.36
CA THR A 111 -19.29 -3.89 8.51
C THR A 111 -20.48 -4.35 9.34
N GLU A 112 -20.98 -5.55 9.09
CA GLU A 112 -22.11 -6.12 9.81
C GLU A 112 -21.74 -6.57 11.24
N GLU A 113 -20.61 -7.26 11.37
CA GLU A 113 -20.19 -7.90 12.63
C GLU A 113 -19.67 -6.85 13.62
N GLU A 114 -18.89 -5.89 13.17
CA GLU A 114 -18.19 -4.94 14.04
C GLU A 114 -18.92 -3.60 14.18
N LEU A 115 -19.46 -3.03 13.10
CA LEU A 115 -20.11 -1.72 13.17
C LEU A 115 -21.59 -1.82 13.48
N ARG A 116 -22.35 -2.57 12.66
CA ARG A 116 -23.80 -2.70 12.83
C ARG A 116 -24.16 -3.16 14.23
N SER A 117 -23.54 -4.21 14.73
CA SER A 117 -23.84 -4.77 16.06
C SER A 117 -23.65 -3.74 17.19
N ARG A 118 -22.68 -2.83 17.06
CA ARG A 118 -22.43 -1.76 18.05
C ARG A 118 -23.44 -0.62 17.93
N ILE A 119 -23.74 -0.20 16.70
CA ILE A 119 -24.72 0.87 16.44
C ILE A 119 -26.10 0.47 16.92
N GLU A 120 -26.54 -0.75 16.63
CA GLU A 120 -27.86 -1.26 17.07
C GLU A 120 -27.94 -1.40 18.59
N LYS A 121 -26.84 -1.72 19.30
CA LYS A 121 -26.78 -1.72 20.79
C LYS A 121 -27.06 -0.34 21.39
N SER A 122 -26.81 0.75 20.63
CA SER A 122 -27.17 2.12 21.07
C SER A 122 -28.64 2.47 20.81
N GLY A 123 -29.44 1.53 20.31
CA GLY A 123 -30.86 1.72 20.08
C GLY A 123 -31.21 2.32 18.72
N PHE A 124 -30.25 2.43 17.80
CA PHE A 124 -30.50 2.88 16.42
C PHE A 124 -30.94 1.71 15.55
N ILE A 125 -31.84 1.97 14.62
CA ILE A 125 -32.29 1.03 13.59
C ILE A 125 -31.54 1.37 12.29
N ILE A 126 -30.71 0.43 11.81
CA ILE A 126 -29.98 0.58 10.54
C ILE A 126 -30.97 0.62 9.36
N GLY A 127 -30.76 1.58 8.46
CA GLY A 127 -31.63 1.83 7.31
C GLY A 127 -32.82 2.74 7.59
N LYS A 128 -33.00 3.14 8.86
CA LYS A 128 -34.08 4.05 9.28
C LYS A 128 -33.55 5.23 10.09
N ASP A 129 -32.82 4.94 11.16
CA ASP A 129 -32.28 5.96 12.07
C ASP A 129 -30.85 6.36 11.67
N VAL A 130 -30.05 5.39 11.23
CA VAL A 130 -28.68 5.55 10.76
C VAL A 130 -28.48 4.69 9.52
N PHE A 131 -27.69 5.17 8.56
CA PHE A 131 -27.40 4.48 7.32
C PHE A 131 -25.97 3.95 7.35
N LEU A 132 -25.76 2.66 7.10
CA LEU A 132 -24.47 2.00 7.18
C LEU A 132 -24.09 1.42 5.82
N VAL A 133 -22.93 1.83 5.31
CA VAL A 133 -22.40 1.40 4.02
C VAL A 133 -20.94 0.97 4.15
N TYR A 134 -20.48 0.20 3.17
CA TYR A 134 -19.08 -0.08 2.91
C TYR A 134 -18.72 0.37 1.49
N SER A 135 -17.64 1.14 1.37
CA SER A 135 -17.16 1.63 0.08
C SER A 135 -15.65 1.75 0.11
N PRO A 136 -14.91 0.75 -0.39
CA PRO A 136 -13.46 0.72 -0.27
C PRO A 136 -12.77 1.80 -1.09
N GLU A 137 -11.61 2.27 -0.61
CA GLU A 137 -10.72 3.10 -1.41
C GLU A 137 -9.98 2.25 -2.44
N ARG A 138 -9.90 2.74 -3.68
CA ARG A 138 -9.31 2.05 -4.84
C ARG A 138 -8.22 2.88 -5.51
N GLU A 139 -7.78 3.94 -4.87
CA GLU A 139 -6.72 4.82 -5.38
C GLU A 139 -5.37 4.09 -5.49
N ASP A 140 -4.60 4.42 -6.51
CA ASP A 140 -3.20 4.05 -6.67
C ASP A 140 -2.35 5.33 -6.50
N PRO A 141 -1.79 5.59 -5.30
CA PRO A 141 -1.05 6.81 -5.03
C PRO A 141 0.08 7.05 -6.02
N GLY A 142 0.15 8.29 -6.54
CA GLY A 142 1.12 8.67 -7.56
C GLY A 142 0.77 8.22 -8.98
N ASN A 143 -0.42 7.68 -9.23
CA ASN A 143 -0.87 7.35 -10.57
C ASN A 143 -1.16 8.64 -11.36
N PRO A 144 -0.56 8.83 -12.55
CA PRO A 144 -0.73 10.07 -13.30
C PRO A 144 -2.07 10.21 -14.05
N ILE A 145 -2.81 9.09 -14.18
CA ILE A 145 -4.06 9.02 -14.98
C ILE A 145 -5.27 8.87 -14.09
N TYR A 146 -5.17 7.98 -13.08
CA TYR A 146 -6.28 7.59 -12.21
C TYR A 146 -6.19 8.27 -10.85
N ASN A 147 -7.30 8.83 -10.41
CA ASN A 147 -7.45 9.47 -9.10
C ASN A 147 -8.83 9.14 -8.52
N THR A 148 -9.12 9.61 -7.31
CA THR A 148 -10.39 9.35 -6.62
C THR A 148 -11.62 9.77 -7.44
N GLU A 149 -11.55 10.81 -8.27
CA GLU A 149 -12.70 11.32 -9.05
C GLU A 149 -13.04 10.43 -10.24
N ASN A 150 -12.04 9.86 -10.92
CA ASN A 150 -12.24 9.14 -12.18
C ASN A 150 -12.20 7.61 -12.05
N VAL A 151 -11.81 7.07 -10.90
CA VAL A 151 -11.93 5.63 -10.61
C VAL A 151 -13.34 5.31 -10.15
N PRO A 152 -14.08 4.39 -10.83
CA PRO A 152 -15.40 3.97 -10.37
C PRO A 152 -15.35 3.44 -8.93
N LYS A 153 -16.22 3.95 -8.05
CA LYS A 153 -16.27 3.57 -6.63
C LYS A 153 -17.36 2.54 -6.39
N VAL A 154 -17.02 1.39 -5.80
CA VAL A 154 -18.03 0.39 -5.41
C VAL A 154 -18.69 0.78 -4.09
N CYS A 155 -19.97 0.49 -3.93
CA CYS A 155 -20.72 0.79 -2.71
C CYS A 155 -21.69 -0.34 -2.39
N GLY A 156 -21.62 -0.86 -1.16
CA GLY A 156 -22.56 -1.83 -0.61
C GLY A 156 -23.27 -1.27 0.63
N GLY A 157 -24.58 -1.45 0.72
CA GLY A 157 -25.37 -1.04 1.88
C GLY A 157 -25.74 -2.21 2.79
N SER A 158 -25.84 -1.97 4.10
CA SER A 158 -26.40 -2.92 5.06
C SER A 158 -27.89 -3.21 4.81
N THR A 159 -28.60 -2.22 4.25
CA THR A 159 -29.98 -2.33 3.74
C THR A 159 -30.07 -1.62 2.40
N LYS A 160 -31.24 -1.77 1.72
CA LYS A 160 -31.49 -1.06 0.48
C LYS A 160 -31.42 0.46 0.66
N GLU A 161 -32.03 0.97 1.74
CA GLU A 161 -32.02 2.40 2.07
C GLU A 161 -30.60 2.90 2.37
N CYS A 162 -29.79 2.09 3.04
CA CYS A 162 -28.36 2.40 3.24
C CYS A 162 -27.63 2.54 1.91
N LEU A 163 -27.85 1.61 0.97
CA LEU A 163 -27.25 1.67 -0.36
C LEU A 163 -27.68 2.92 -1.14
N GLU A 164 -28.96 3.26 -1.10
CA GLU A 164 -29.49 4.46 -1.77
C GLU A 164 -28.82 5.73 -1.25
N VAL A 165 -28.70 5.88 0.07
CA VAL A 165 -28.00 7.03 0.69
C VAL A 165 -26.51 7.04 0.32
N GLY A 166 -25.83 5.88 0.34
CA GLY A 166 -24.44 5.76 -0.08
C GLY A 166 -24.21 6.15 -1.54
N GLN A 167 -25.10 5.70 -2.44
CA GLN A 167 -25.04 6.08 -3.85
C GLN A 167 -25.18 7.60 -4.06
N VAL A 168 -26.10 8.23 -3.34
CA VAL A 168 -26.29 9.70 -3.41
C VAL A 168 -25.02 10.42 -2.98
N LEU A 169 -24.42 10.03 -1.84
CA LEU A 169 -23.19 10.65 -1.36
C LEU A 169 -22.07 10.53 -2.39
N TYR A 170 -21.75 9.29 -2.77
CA TYR A 170 -20.58 9.05 -3.62
C TYR A 170 -20.74 9.56 -5.05
N SER A 171 -21.96 9.63 -5.58
CA SER A 171 -22.25 10.26 -6.89
C SER A 171 -21.96 11.77 -6.93
N MET A 172 -21.84 12.43 -5.78
CA MET A 172 -21.41 13.83 -5.71
C MET A 172 -19.88 14.00 -5.76
N VAL A 173 -19.13 12.92 -5.59
CA VAL A 173 -17.67 12.96 -5.44
C VAL A 173 -16.96 12.26 -6.60
N VAL A 174 -17.51 11.15 -7.10
CA VAL A 174 -16.89 10.33 -8.15
C VAL A 174 -17.74 10.28 -9.41
N GLY A 175 -17.10 10.09 -10.57
CA GLY A 175 -17.79 10.02 -11.85
C GLY A 175 -18.74 8.83 -12.00
N GLN A 176 -18.50 7.72 -11.30
CA GLN A 176 -19.32 6.52 -11.36
C GLN A 176 -19.35 5.78 -10.02
N VAL A 177 -20.55 5.44 -9.55
CA VAL A 177 -20.78 4.54 -8.42
C VAL A 177 -21.30 3.21 -8.94
N VAL A 178 -20.70 2.11 -8.50
CA VAL A 178 -21.11 0.74 -8.81
C VAL A 178 -21.79 0.15 -7.58
N PRO A 179 -23.14 0.05 -7.56
CA PRO A 179 -23.86 -0.51 -6.43
C PRO A 179 -23.70 -2.02 -6.37
N LEU A 180 -23.51 -2.54 -5.17
CA LEU A 180 -23.44 -3.97 -4.89
C LEU A 180 -24.56 -4.39 -3.94
N SER A 181 -24.92 -5.68 -4.00
CA SER A 181 -26.05 -6.26 -3.27
C SER A 181 -25.89 -6.23 -1.74
N SER A 182 -24.67 -6.04 -1.23
CA SER A 182 -24.39 -6.03 0.21
C SER A 182 -23.02 -5.41 0.51
N THR A 183 -22.82 -5.04 1.77
CA THR A 183 -21.51 -4.64 2.31
C THR A 183 -20.48 -5.76 2.13
N ARG A 184 -20.86 -7.03 2.35
CA ARG A 184 -19.99 -8.21 2.17
C ARG A 184 -19.48 -8.35 0.74
N ALA A 185 -20.33 -8.09 -0.25
CA ALA A 185 -19.91 -8.12 -1.66
C ALA A 185 -18.90 -7.01 -1.97
N ALA A 186 -19.09 -5.81 -1.41
CA ALA A 186 -18.18 -4.70 -1.59
C ALA A 186 -16.82 -4.93 -0.87
N GLU A 187 -16.83 -5.50 0.33
CA GLU A 187 -15.64 -5.92 1.07
C GLU A 187 -14.85 -6.98 0.28
N LEU A 188 -15.54 -8.00 -0.26
CA LEU A 188 -14.90 -9.04 -1.06
C LEU A 188 -14.33 -8.51 -2.39
N THR A 189 -14.98 -7.52 -3.00
CA THR A 189 -14.51 -6.90 -4.25
C THR A 189 -13.10 -6.31 -4.06
N LYS A 190 -12.89 -5.55 -3.00
CA LYS A 190 -11.57 -4.98 -2.69
C LYS A 190 -10.50 -6.06 -2.47
N LEU A 191 -10.85 -7.09 -1.73
CA LEU A 191 -9.93 -8.21 -1.49
C LEU A 191 -9.61 -8.95 -2.79
N LEU A 192 -10.60 -9.20 -3.66
CA LEU A 192 -10.40 -9.87 -4.95
C LEU A 192 -9.40 -9.11 -5.83
N GLU A 193 -9.50 -7.78 -5.90
CA GLU A 193 -8.58 -6.94 -6.68
C GLU A 193 -7.12 -7.11 -6.18
N ASN A 194 -6.91 -7.11 -4.88
CA ASN A 194 -5.58 -7.26 -4.29
C ASN A 194 -5.07 -8.71 -4.33
N ILE A 195 -5.95 -9.69 -4.15
CA ILE A 195 -5.64 -11.13 -4.32
C ILE A 195 -5.23 -11.43 -5.76
N TYR A 196 -5.99 -10.92 -6.75
CA TYR A 196 -5.66 -11.08 -8.16
C TYR A 196 -4.24 -10.60 -8.45
N ARG A 197 -3.86 -9.43 -7.93
CA ARG A 197 -2.52 -8.88 -8.07
C ARG A 197 -1.47 -9.74 -7.37
N ALA A 198 -1.70 -10.12 -6.11
CA ALA A 198 -0.78 -10.93 -5.31
C ALA A 198 -0.50 -12.31 -5.94
N VAL A 199 -1.55 -12.97 -6.45
CA VAL A 199 -1.44 -14.31 -7.09
C VAL A 199 -0.70 -14.23 -8.41
N ASN A 200 -1.00 -13.23 -9.26
CA ASN A 200 -0.31 -13.09 -10.54
C ASN A 200 1.16 -12.68 -10.37
N ILE A 201 1.49 -11.85 -9.38
CA ILE A 201 2.89 -11.55 -9.05
C ILE A 201 3.58 -12.80 -8.51
N GLY A 202 2.92 -13.61 -7.67
CA GLY A 202 3.45 -14.90 -7.21
C GLY A 202 3.76 -15.84 -8.39
N LEU A 203 2.86 -15.92 -9.34
CA LEU A 203 3.05 -16.74 -10.55
C LEU A 203 4.28 -16.31 -11.35
N VAL A 204 4.44 -15.00 -11.64
CA VAL A 204 5.60 -14.53 -12.43
C VAL A 204 6.90 -14.58 -11.63
N ASN A 205 6.86 -14.48 -10.31
CA ASN A 205 8.02 -14.68 -9.44
C ASN A 205 8.47 -16.17 -9.44
N GLU A 206 7.54 -17.11 -9.38
CA GLU A 206 7.86 -18.54 -9.53
C GLU A 206 8.46 -18.81 -10.91
N LEU A 207 7.85 -18.32 -11.98
CA LEU A 207 8.35 -18.47 -13.34
C LEU A 207 9.73 -17.83 -13.53
N LYS A 208 10.03 -16.72 -12.84
CA LYS A 208 11.35 -16.10 -12.84
C LYS A 208 12.41 -17.07 -12.32
N VAL A 209 12.17 -17.74 -11.20
CA VAL A 209 13.10 -18.74 -10.63
C VAL A 209 13.31 -19.91 -11.59
N VAL A 210 12.25 -20.37 -12.26
CA VAL A 210 12.33 -21.43 -13.28
C VAL A 210 13.13 -20.96 -14.49
N ALA A 211 12.81 -19.79 -15.05
CA ALA A 211 13.47 -19.22 -16.22
C ALA A 211 14.97 -18.97 -15.97
N ASP A 212 15.31 -18.45 -14.79
CA ASP A 212 16.69 -18.23 -14.36
C ASP A 212 17.52 -19.54 -14.41
N ARG A 213 16.95 -20.64 -13.92
CA ARG A 213 17.61 -21.97 -13.98
C ARG A 213 17.74 -22.51 -15.39
N MET A 214 16.91 -22.07 -16.31
CA MET A 214 16.93 -22.45 -17.73
C MET A 214 17.77 -21.50 -18.59
N GLY A 215 18.31 -20.42 -18.03
CA GLY A 215 19.04 -19.39 -18.78
C GLY A 215 18.14 -18.56 -19.69
N ILE A 216 16.87 -18.39 -19.34
CA ILE A 216 15.86 -17.64 -20.11
C ILE A 216 15.55 -16.31 -19.40
N ASP A 217 15.52 -15.21 -20.15
CA ASP A 217 15.03 -13.93 -19.63
C ASP A 217 13.50 -13.95 -19.56
N ILE A 218 12.96 -14.05 -18.36
CA ILE A 218 11.50 -14.07 -18.12
C ILE A 218 10.81 -12.78 -18.58
N ARG A 219 11.50 -11.64 -18.58
CA ARG A 219 10.91 -10.36 -19.01
C ARG A 219 10.70 -10.31 -20.52
N GLU A 220 11.65 -10.84 -21.30
CA GLU A 220 11.47 -11.04 -22.73
C GLU A 220 10.24 -11.90 -23.02
N VAL A 221 10.08 -13.00 -22.27
CA VAL A 221 8.93 -13.90 -22.40
C VAL A 221 7.61 -13.20 -22.05
N ILE A 222 7.59 -12.40 -20.99
CA ILE A 222 6.38 -11.64 -20.58
C ILE A 222 6.06 -10.57 -21.61
N ASP A 223 7.05 -9.81 -22.10
CA ASP A 223 6.87 -8.76 -23.12
C ASP A 223 6.32 -9.36 -24.41
N ALA A 224 6.85 -10.51 -24.84
CA ALA A 224 6.33 -11.25 -25.99
C ALA A 224 4.89 -11.73 -25.76
N ALA A 225 4.58 -12.30 -24.59
CA ALA A 225 3.23 -12.75 -24.24
C ALA A 225 2.23 -11.57 -24.18
N ALA A 226 2.67 -10.39 -23.77
CA ALA A 226 1.85 -9.18 -23.68
C ALA A 226 1.40 -8.66 -25.06
N THR A 227 2.05 -9.05 -26.13
CA THR A 227 1.61 -8.71 -27.51
C THR A 227 0.29 -9.40 -27.89
N LYS A 228 -0.11 -10.44 -27.14
CA LYS A 228 -1.39 -11.10 -27.37
C LYS A 228 -2.54 -10.22 -26.89
N PRO A 229 -3.49 -9.82 -27.75
CA PRO A 229 -4.50 -8.82 -27.42
C PRO A 229 -5.61 -9.31 -26.46
N PHE A 230 -5.61 -10.57 -26.08
CA PHE A 230 -6.63 -11.18 -25.19
C PHE A 230 -6.05 -12.31 -24.35
N GLY A 231 -6.67 -12.55 -23.16
CA GLY A 231 -6.37 -13.69 -22.32
C GLY A 231 -5.01 -13.66 -21.60
N PHE A 232 -4.32 -12.50 -21.62
CA PHE A 232 -3.08 -12.28 -20.89
C PHE A 232 -3.01 -10.83 -20.42
N THR A 233 -2.76 -10.66 -19.13
CA THR A 233 -2.45 -9.35 -18.52
C THR A 233 -1.03 -9.44 -17.97
N PRO A 234 -0.09 -8.61 -18.42
CA PRO A 234 1.29 -8.71 -17.99
C PRO A 234 1.46 -8.30 -16.53
N PHE A 235 2.15 -9.13 -15.77
CA PHE A 235 2.73 -8.85 -14.48
C PHE A 235 4.22 -9.12 -14.56
N TYR A 236 5.02 -8.31 -13.89
CA TYR A 236 6.46 -8.45 -13.92
C TYR A 236 6.98 -8.92 -12.56
N PRO A 237 7.96 -9.85 -12.54
CA PRO A 237 8.58 -10.31 -11.32
C PRO A 237 9.40 -9.21 -10.67
N GLY A 238 9.62 -9.35 -9.37
CA GLY A 238 10.42 -8.44 -8.59
C GLY A 238 11.07 -9.11 -7.38
N PRO A 239 11.76 -8.33 -6.54
CA PRO A 239 12.47 -8.87 -5.38
C PRO A 239 11.56 -9.28 -4.21
N GLY A 240 10.26 -9.23 -4.40
CA GLY A 240 9.22 -9.52 -3.42
C GLY A 240 8.02 -8.61 -3.59
N LEU A 241 7.03 -8.74 -2.71
CA LEU A 241 5.88 -7.85 -2.62
C LEU A 241 6.15 -6.70 -1.66
N GLY A 242 5.79 -5.49 -2.08
CA GLY A 242 5.82 -4.30 -1.25
C GLY A 242 4.47 -3.58 -1.17
N GLY A 243 4.40 -2.57 -0.31
CA GLY A 243 3.21 -1.76 -0.07
C GLY A 243 2.27 -2.35 0.99
N HIS A 244 1.31 -1.53 1.45
CA HIS A 244 0.43 -1.89 2.57
C HIS A 244 -0.62 -2.94 2.24
N CYS A 245 -1.11 -2.97 0.99
CA CYS A 245 -2.31 -3.73 0.64
C CYS A 245 -1.98 -5.17 0.22
N ILE A 246 -1.07 -5.32 -0.76
CA ILE A 246 -0.85 -6.62 -1.41
C ILE A 246 -0.26 -7.68 -0.47
N PRO A 247 0.68 -7.38 0.45
CA PRO A 247 1.18 -8.34 1.42
C PRO A 247 0.21 -8.68 2.55
N ILE A 248 -0.84 -7.88 2.76
CA ILE A 248 -1.72 -7.92 3.94
C ILE A 248 -3.13 -8.42 3.59
N ASP A 249 -3.78 -7.78 2.64
CA ASP A 249 -5.21 -7.98 2.34
C ASP A 249 -5.59 -9.42 1.98
N PRO A 250 -4.78 -10.19 1.21
CA PRO A 250 -5.09 -11.58 0.92
C PRO A 250 -5.28 -12.44 2.18
N PHE A 251 -4.53 -12.13 3.26
CA PHE A 251 -4.60 -12.88 4.51
C PHE A 251 -5.87 -12.59 5.31
N TYR A 252 -6.53 -11.45 5.10
CA TYR A 252 -7.88 -11.20 5.62
C TYR A 252 -8.87 -12.25 5.14
N LEU A 253 -8.86 -12.55 3.84
CA LEU A 253 -9.74 -13.58 3.30
C LEU A 253 -9.33 -14.98 3.76
N THR A 254 -8.03 -15.27 3.82
CA THR A 254 -7.52 -16.55 4.33
C THR A 254 -7.97 -16.80 5.77
N TRP A 255 -7.89 -15.80 6.63
CA TRP A 255 -8.33 -15.88 8.01
C TRP A 255 -9.86 -16.11 8.09
N LYS A 256 -10.65 -15.30 7.37
CA LYS A 256 -12.12 -15.40 7.36
C LYS A 256 -12.63 -16.72 6.76
N ALA A 257 -11.98 -17.24 5.72
CA ALA A 257 -12.36 -18.47 5.05
C ALA A 257 -12.31 -19.70 5.99
N ARG A 258 -11.43 -19.67 7.00
CA ARG A 258 -11.32 -20.75 8.00
C ARG A 258 -12.59 -20.92 8.82
N GLU A 259 -13.35 -19.83 9.07
CA GLU A 259 -14.66 -19.91 9.75
C GLU A 259 -15.68 -20.74 8.95
N TYR A 260 -15.49 -20.83 7.63
CA TYR A 260 -16.31 -21.62 6.71
C TYR A 260 -15.69 -22.99 6.37
N GLY A 261 -14.60 -23.38 7.06
CA GLY A 261 -13.90 -24.64 6.82
C GLY A 261 -13.15 -24.70 5.49
N ILE A 262 -12.82 -23.53 4.91
CA ILE A 262 -12.16 -23.45 3.59
C ILE A 262 -10.71 -22.98 3.76
N ASN A 263 -9.77 -23.65 3.08
CA ASN A 263 -8.38 -23.25 2.93
C ASN A 263 -8.17 -22.55 1.58
N THR A 264 -7.56 -21.40 1.60
CA THR A 264 -7.33 -20.56 0.40
C THR A 264 -5.98 -20.90 -0.25
N ARG A 265 -5.89 -22.06 -0.91
CA ARG A 265 -4.62 -22.62 -1.41
C ARG A 265 -3.82 -21.67 -2.30
N PHE A 266 -4.46 -21.05 -3.30
CA PHE A 266 -3.77 -20.12 -4.21
C PHE A 266 -3.24 -18.87 -3.50
N ILE A 267 -3.98 -18.35 -2.53
CA ILE A 267 -3.60 -17.15 -1.78
C ILE A 267 -2.41 -17.45 -0.86
N GLU A 268 -2.48 -18.56 -0.13
CA GLU A 268 -1.42 -19.00 0.79
C GLU A 268 -0.15 -19.32 0.02
N LEU A 269 -0.23 -20.06 -1.09
CA LEU A 269 0.90 -20.40 -1.95
C LEU A 269 1.54 -19.14 -2.57
N ALA A 270 0.74 -18.24 -3.13
CA ALA A 270 1.26 -16.97 -3.66
C ALA A 270 2.01 -16.17 -2.57
N GLY A 271 1.47 -16.16 -1.35
CA GLY A 271 2.14 -15.53 -0.22
C GLY A 271 3.47 -16.20 0.15
N GLU A 272 3.59 -17.52 0.03
CA GLU A 272 4.84 -18.26 0.26
C GLU A 272 5.88 -17.94 -0.83
N VAL A 273 5.50 -18.03 -2.10
CA VAL A 273 6.36 -17.71 -3.25
C VAL A 273 6.91 -16.30 -3.15
N ASN A 274 6.03 -15.32 -2.92
CA ASN A 274 6.44 -13.93 -2.86
C ASN A 274 7.39 -13.63 -1.68
N ARG A 275 7.23 -14.32 -0.54
CA ARG A 275 8.15 -14.22 0.59
C ARG A 275 9.48 -14.93 0.39
N ALA A 276 9.55 -15.88 -0.53
CA ALA A 276 10.80 -16.54 -0.88
C ALA A 276 11.71 -15.67 -1.76
N MET A 277 11.19 -14.58 -2.35
CA MET A 277 11.97 -13.74 -3.27
C MET A 277 13.11 -12.96 -2.59
N PRO A 278 12.96 -12.30 -1.44
CA PRO A 278 14.09 -11.64 -0.77
C PRO A 278 15.27 -12.57 -0.48
N PRO A 279 15.10 -13.77 0.13
CA PRO A 279 16.19 -14.74 0.27
C PRO A 279 16.79 -15.20 -1.06
N TRP A 280 15.95 -15.36 -2.10
CA TRP A 280 16.42 -15.76 -3.42
C TRP A 280 17.31 -14.68 -4.05
N VAL A 281 16.93 -13.40 -3.96
CA VAL A 281 17.75 -12.25 -4.42
C VAL A 281 19.09 -12.22 -3.68
N VAL A 282 19.09 -12.41 -2.36
CA VAL A 282 20.35 -12.48 -1.60
C VAL A 282 21.21 -13.65 -2.05
N GLY A 283 20.61 -14.80 -2.38
CA GLY A 283 21.31 -15.91 -3.01
C GLY A 283 22.02 -15.51 -4.31
N LYS A 284 21.33 -14.79 -5.21
CA LYS A 284 21.92 -14.27 -6.46
C LYS A 284 23.10 -13.30 -6.19
N VAL A 285 23.01 -12.44 -5.18
CA VAL A 285 24.12 -11.56 -4.78
C VAL A 285 25.32 -12.38 -4.30
N ILE A 286 25.08 -13.43 -3.50
CA ILE A 286 26.15 -14.33 -3.02
C ILE A 286 26.83 -15.04 -4.18
N ASP A 287 26.07 -15.62 -5.09
CA ASP A 287 26.58 -16.35 -6.25
C ASP A 287 27.42 -15.41 -7.15
N ALA A 288 26.90 -14.21 -7.43
CA ALA A 288 27.57 -13.22 -8.26
C ALA A 288 28.90 -12.70 -7.64
N LEU A 289 28.95 -12.50 -6.33
CA LEU A 289 30.19 -12.17 -5.62
C LEU A 289 31.19 -13.35 -5.64
N ASN A 290 30.68 -14.57 -5.44
CA ASN A 290 31.52 -15.78 -5.45
C ASN A 290 32.18 -16.01 -6.82
N GLU A 291 31.49 -15.74 -7.92
CA GLU A 291 32.09 -15.79 -9.28
C GLU A 291 33.25 -14.80 -9.45
N LYS A 292 33.24 -13.70 -8.69
CA LYS A 292 34.35 -12.74 -8.62
C LYS A 292 35.39 -13.08 -7.56
N GLY A 293 35.31 -14.25 -6.90
CA GLY A 293 36.21 -14.66 -5.84
C GLY A 293 36.04 -13.87 -4.54
N GLN A 294 34.89 -13.23 -4.33
CA GLN A 294 34.60 -12.41 -3.17
C GLN A 294 33.57 -13.09 -2.26
N SER A 295 33.66 -12.84 -0.96
CA SER A 295 32.67 -13.30 0.04
C SER A 295 31.68 -12.20 0.32
N LEU A 296 30.39 -12.55 0.53
CA LEU A 296 29.39 -11.59 1.01
C LEU A 296 29.79 -10.97 2.37
N LYS A 297 30.44 -11.74 3.25
CA LYS A 297 30.92 -11.23 4.54
C LYS A 297 32.03 -10.21 4.31
N GLY A 298 31.77 -8.97 4.71
CA GLY A 298 32.65 -7.82 4.53
C GLY A 298 32.55 -7.14 3.16
N ALA A 299 31.71 -7.65 2.24
CA ALA A 299 31.45 -6.98 0.99
C ALA A 299 30.60 -5.71 1.21
N LYS A 300 30.94 -4.66 0.48
CA LYS A 300 30.21 -3.38 0.46
C LYS A 300 29.11 -3.44 -0.59
N ILE A 301 27.87 -3.43 -0.16
CA ILE A 301 26.70 -3.50 -1.04
C ILE A 301 25.97 -2.18 -1.05
N LEU A 302 25.83 -1.57 -2.24
CA LEU A 302 25.01 -0.39 -2.46
C LEU A 302 23.62 -0.81 -2.92
N VAL A 303 22.62 -0.57 -2.09
CA VAL A 303 21.21 -0.83 -2.40
C VAL A 303 20.61 0.37 -3.12
N LEU A 304 20.03 0.18 -4.32
CA LEU A 304 19.33 1.19 -5.08
C LEU A 304 17.82 1.05 -4.92
N GLY A 305 17.20 2.08 -4.32
CA GLY A 305 15.78 2.18 -4.11
C GLY A 305 15.31 1.45 -2.85
N LEU A 306 14.87 2.23 -1.85
CA LEU A 306 14.25 1.73 -0.62
C LEU A 306 12.73 1.73 -0.70
N ALA A 307 12.13 2.59 -1.52
CA ALA A 307 10.68 2.68 -1.66
C ALA A 307 10.09 1.37 -2.22
N TYR A 308 8.86 1.05 -1.84
CA TYR A 308 8.20 -0.17 -2.33
C TYR A 308 7.80 -0.09 -3.82
N LYS A 309 7.70 1.12 -4.36
CA LYS A 309 7.28 1.40 -5.74
C LYS A 309 8.15 2.51 -6.33
N LYS A 310 8.28 2.50 -7.65
CA LYS A 310 8.96 3.51 -8.44
C LYS A 310 8.38 4.92 -8.19
N ASN A 311 9.26 5.90 -8.00
CA ASN A 311 8.95 7.34 -7.89
C ASN A 311 7.99 7.70 -6.73
N VAL A 312 8.06 6.96 -5.63
CA VAL A 312 7.37 7.29 -4.38
C VAL A 312 8.37 7.36 -3.22
N ASP A 313 7.99 8.06 -2.16
CA ASP A 313 8.77 8.26 -0.94
C ASP A 313 8.39 7.31 0.21
N ASP A 314 7.74 6.17 -0.11
CA ASP A 314 7.20 5.24 0.88
C ASP A 314 7.99 3.92 0.93
N PRO A 315 8.85 3.70 1.94
CA PRO A 315 9.60 2.46 2.12
C PRO A 315 8.86 1.40 2.94
N ARG A 316 7.63 1.67 3.39
CA ARG A 316 6.88 0.74 4.25
C ARG A 316 6.58 -0.56 3.52
N GLU A 317 6.84 -1.68 4.20
CA GLU A 317 6.69 -3.05 3.65
C GLU A 317 7.43 -3.25 2.31
N SER A 318 8.47 -2.44 2.04
CA SER A 318 9.33 -2.67 0.87
C SER A 318 10.17 -3.93 1.07
N PRO A 319 10.33 -4.78 0.03
CA PRO A 319 11.22 -5.94 0.07
C PRO A 319 12.69 -5.54 0.30
N ALA A 320 13.08 -4.29 0.03
CA ALA A 320 14.39 -3.76 0.34
C ALA A 320 14.77 -3.94 1.82
N MET A 321 13.79 -3.75 2.72
CA MET A 321 14.03 -3.87 4.16
C MET A 321 14.44 -5.28 4.55
N GLU A 322 13.72 -6.29 4.10
CA GLU A 322 14.03 -7.70 4.37
C GLU A 322 15.36 -8.12 3.74
N ILE A 323 15.61 -7.71 2.49
CA ILE A 323 16.86 -7.98 1.79
C ILE A 323 18.05 -7.38 2.55
N MET A 324 17.97 -6.11 2.97
CA MET A 324 19.02 -5.44 3.74
C MET A 324 19.27 -6.13 5.09
N GLU A 325 18.21 -6.57 5.78
CA GLU A 325 18.37 -7.33 7.04
C GLU A 325 19.08 -8.66 6.81
N ILE A 326 18.72 -9.40 5.77
CA ILE A 326 19.38 -10.67 5.45
C ILE A 326 20.85 -10.43 5.09
N LEU A 327 21.16 -9.44 4.25
CA LEU A 327 22.54 -9.09 3.88
C LEU A 327 23.37 -8.69 5.12
N ARG A 328 22.82 -7.81 5.97
CA ARG A 328 23.45 -7.38 7.22
C ARG A 328 23.71 -8.57 8.16
N SER A 329 22.74 -9.45 8.33
CA SER A 329 22.87 -10.64 9.19
C SER A 329 23.97 -11.60 8.71
N LYS A 330 24.28 -11.58 7.41
CA LYS A 330 25.36 -12.35 6.79
C LYS A 330 26.70 -11.60 6.77
N GLY A 331 26.75 -10.40 7.32
CA GLY A 331 27.97 -9.61 7.53
C GLY A 331 28.37 -8.73 6.35
N ALA A 332 27.46 -8.39 5.45
CA ALA A 332 27.69 -7.35 4.44
C ALA A 332 27.71 -5.95 5.06
N ASP A 333 28.52 -5.07 4.50
CA ASP A 333 28.51 -3.63 4.79
C ASP A 333 27.55 -2.92 3.82
N LEU A 334 26.57 -2.20 4.36
CA LEU A 334 25.46 -1.69 3.56
C LEU A 334 25.46 -0.16 3.48
N CYS A 335 25.26 0.34 2.27
CA CYS A 335 24.83 1.71 2.02
C CYS A 335 23.65 1.69 1.04
N TYR A 336 22.94 2.80 0.89
CA TYR A 336 21.85 2.89 -0.08
C TYR A 336 21.81 4.24 -0.79
N SER A 337 21.17 4.26 -1.95
CA SER A 337 20.78 5.47 -2.64
C SER A 337 19.31 5.40 -3.00
N ASP A 338 18.57 6.47 -2.68
CA ASP A 338 17.17 6.63 -3.05
C ASP A 338 16.86 8.12 -3.18
N PRO A 339 16.41 8.61 -4.36
CA PRO A 339 16.15 10.03 -4.58
C PRO A 339 14.95 10.55 -3.79
N HIS A 340 14.06 9.67 -3.31
CA HIS A 340 12.83 10.02 -2.60
C HIS A 340 12.93 9.76 -1.09
N VAL A 341 13.94 8.99 -0.64
CA VAL A 341 14.16 8.64 0.78
C VAL A 341 15.57 9.06 1.19
N PRO A 342 15.81 10.35 1.46
CA PRO A 342 17.16 10.86 1.75
C PRO A 342 17.73 10.38 3.09
N VAL A 343 16.87 10.09 4.06
CA VAL A 343 17.24 9.55 5.38
C VAL A 343 16.41 8.32 5.65
N PHE A 344 17.05 7.26 6.14
CA PHE A 344 16.33 6.03 6.50
C PHE A 344 15.30 6.34 7.60
N PRO A 345 14.00 6.11 7.36
CA PRO A 345 12.97 6.51 8.32
C PRO A 345 12.92 5.55 9.52
N PRO A 346 12.47 6.02 10.69
CA PRO A 346 12.22 5.14 11.82
C PRO A 346 11.09 4.16 11.49
N MET A 347 11.36 2.86 11.60
CA MET A 347 10.42 1.79 11.31
C MET A 347 10.21 0.88 12.53
N ARG A 348 9.06 0.21 12.61
CA ARG A 348 8.73 -0.67 13.73
C ARG A 348 9.61 -1.94 13.81
N ARG A 349 10.02 -2.48 12.66
CA ARG A 349 10.74 -3.76 12.55
C ARG A 349 12.17 -3.64 12.11
N HIS A 350 12.50 -2.62 11.31
CA HIS A 350 13.79 -2.46 10.67
C HIS A 350 14.46 -1.18 11.18
N GLN A 351 15.70 -1.28 11.61
CA GLN A 351 16.45 -0.15 12.14
C GLN A 351 17.83 -0.09 11.46
N PHE A 352 18.04 0.98 10.70
CA PHE A 352 19.28 1.32 10.08
C PHE A 352 19.58 2.80 10.31
N GLU A 353 20.80 3.12 10.67
CA GLU A 353 21.28 4.51 10.81
C GLU A 353 22.02 4.88 9.52
N LEU A 354 21.28 5.03 8.43
CA LEU A 354 21.82 5.27 7.09
C LEU A 354 21.21 6.52 6.46
N GLN A 355 21.98 7.11 5.55
CA GLN A 355 21.52 8.19 4.68
C GLN A 355 21.77 7.80 3.23
N SER A 356 20.93 8.32 2.33
CA SER A 356 21.09 8.13 0.89
C SER A 356 22.41 8.72 0.43
N VAL A 357 23.22 7.92 -0.28
CA VAL A 357 24.49 8.38 -0.86
C VAL A 357 24.27 8.87 -2.28
N GLU A 358 25.09 9.83 -2.70
CA GLU A 358 25.12 10.31 -4.08
C GLU A 358 25.80 9.27 -4.99
N LEU A 359 25.26 9.06 -6.18
CA LEU A 359 25.76 8.11 -7.16
C LEU A 359 26.82 8.75 -8.05
N THR A 360 28.02 8.95 -7.50
CA THR A 360 29.18 9.40 -8.28
C THR A 360 30.02 8.23 -8.79
N PRO A 361 30.82 8.41 -9.86
CA PRO A 361 31.75 7.38 -10.34
C PRO A 361 32.64 6.82 -9.23
N GLU A 362 33.15 7.68 -8.35
CA GLU A 362 34.02 7.30 -7.24
C GLU A 362 33.27 6.44 -6.18
N ALA A 363 32.02 6.81 -5.84
CA ALA A 363 31.20 6.06 -4.92
C ALA A 363 30.86 4.66 -5.47
N LEU A 364 30.54 4.58 -6.77
CA LEU A 364 30.23 3.32 -7.45
C LEU A 364 31.46 2.38 -7.53
N GLN A 365 32.67 2.91 -7.70
CA GLN A 365 33.90 2.12 -7.71
C GLN A 365 34.33 1.63 -6.33
N GLN A 366 33.80 2.21 -5.25
CA GLN A 366 34.14 1.83 -3.87
C GLN A 366 33.25 0.71 -3.31
N VAL A 367 32.26 0.25 -4.05
CA VAL A 367 31.37 -0.85 -3.64
C VAL A 367 31.65 -2.11 -4.43
N ASP A 368 31.48 -3.26 -3.79
CA ASP A 368 31.69 -4.56 -4.40
C ASP A 368 30.50 -4.98 -5.27
N CYS A 369 29.29 -4.54 -4.91
CA CYS A 369 28.08 -4.85 -5.65
C CYS A 369 27.04 -3.72 -5.50
N VAL A 370 26.38 -3.37 -6.61
CA VAL A 370 25.19 -2.55 -6.66
C VAL A 370 23.99 -3.48 -6.78
N LEU A 371 23.04 -3.39 -5.86
CA LEU A 371 21.80 -4.17 -5.86
C LEU A 371 20.60 -3.27 -6.16
N LEU A 372 20.04 -3.39 -7.36
CA LEU A 372 18.87 -2.63 -7.78
C LEU A 372 17.57 -3.31 -7.29
N ILE A 373 16.88 -2.67 -6.34
CA ILE A 373 15.63 -3.16 -5.76
C ILE A 373 14.43 -2.37 -6.27
N THR A 374 14.53 -1.04 -6.37
CA THR A 374 13.46 -0.20 -6.93
C THR A 374 14.01 0.71 -8.00
N ASP A 375 13.41 0.66 -9.16
CA ASP A 375 13.87 1.28 -10.40
C ASP A 375 13.36 2.72 -10.59
N HIS A 376 13.79 3.65 -9.73
CA HIS A 376 13.42 5.07 -9.86
C HIS A 376 13.92 5.69 -11.16
N ASP A 377 13.11 6.55 -11.77
CA ASP A 377 13.49 7.28 -13.00
C ASP A 377 14.67 8.24 -12.78
N GLY A 378 14.85 8.69 -11.54
CA GLY A 378 15.93 9.62 -11.18
C GLY A 378 17.32 8.98 -11.07
N PHE A 379 17.48 7.68 -11.26
CA PHE A 379 18.79 7.04 -11.20
C PHE A 379 19.57 7.21 -12.52
N PRO A 380 20.89 7.53 -12.43
CA PRO A 380 21.75 7.66 -13.62
C PRO A 380 22.23 6.26 -14.07
N TYR A 381 21.36 5.45 -14.66
CA TYR A 381 21.62 4.05 -15.01
C TYR A 381 22.86 3.85 -15.88
N ASP A 382 23.12 4.76 -16.85
CA ASP A 382 24.32 4.70 -17.69
C ASP A 382 25.62 4.87 -16.87
N VAL A 383 25.61 5.79 -15.90
CA VAL A 383 26.75 6.02 -15.00
C VAL A 383 26.96 4.80 -14.08
N ILE A 384 25.87 4.20 -13.60
CA ILE A 384 25.93 3.00 -12.75
C ILE A 384 26.53 1.83 -13.54
N ALA A 385 26.05 1.58 -14.78
CA ALA A 385 26.58 0.53 -15.65
C ALA A 385 28.08 0.72 -15.97
N ALA A 386 28.49 1.96 -16.22
CA ALA A 386 29.87 2.28 -16.60
C ALA A 386 30.86 2.14 -15.43
N HIS A 387 30.44 2.32 -14.18
CA HIS A 387 31.38 2.46 -13.05
C HIS A 387 31.23 1.40 -11.96
N ALA A 388 30.08 0.70 -11.87
CA ALA A 388 29.90 -0.39 -10.92
C ALA A 388 30.65 -1.65 -11.37
N SER A 389 31.37 -2.30 -10.46
CA SER A 389 32.08 -3.56 -10.74
C SER A 389 31.14 -4.74 -10.94
N LEU A 390 30.00 -4.73 -10.24
CA LEU A 390 28.95 -5.75 -10.28
C LEU A 390 27.61 -5.10 -10.01
N ILE A 391 26.61 -5.44 -10.81
CA ILE A 391 25.22 -5.01 -10.63
C ILE A 391 24.35 -6.26 -10.56
N VAL A 392 23.52 -6.36 -9.52
CA VAL A 392 22.46 -7.36 -9.44
C VAL A 392 21.14 -6.63 -9.71
N ASP A 393 20.55 -6.89 -10.86
CA ASP A 393 19.32 -6.22 -11.33
C ASP A 393 18.09 -7.09 -11.08
N THR A 394 17.23 -6.69 -10.14
CA THR A 394 15.99 -7.39 -9.82
C THR A 394 14.78 -6.85 -10.61
N ARG A 395 14.97 -5.75 -11.35
CA ARG A 395 13.89 -5.06 -12.07
C ARG A 395 13.96 -5.19 -13.59
N GLY A 396 15.10 -5.71 -14.11
CA GLY A 396 15.34 -5.85 -15.56
C GLY A 396 15.38 -4.48 -16.25
N VAL A 397 16.07 -3.54 -15.64
CA VAL A 397 16.36 -2.23 -16.23
C VAL A 397 17.38 -2.38 -17.34
N TYR A 398 18.39 -3.22 -17.10
CA TYR A 398 19.43 -3.52 -18.07
C TYR A 398 18.95 -4.63 -19.00
N ARG A 399 18.55 -4.27 -20.22
CA ARG A 399 17.98 -5.20 -21.22
C ARG A 399 19.04 -5.91 -22.03
N ASP A 400 20.13 -5.22 -22.31
CA ASP A 400 21.26 -5.75 -23.06
C ASP A 400 22.19 -6.55 -22.14
N ASP A 401 23.03 -7.38 -22.75
CA ASP A 401 24.01 -8.21 -22.04
C ASP A 401 25.22 -7.35 -21.61
N GLU A 402 25.06 -6.64 -20.51
CA GLU A 402 26.16 -5.92 -19.88
C GLU A 402 27.04 -6.90 -19.05
N PRO A 403 28.37 -6.90 -19.25
CA PRO A 403 29.26 -7.91 -18.67
C PRO A 403 29.34 -7.88 -17.14
N ASN A 404 28.93 -6.77 -16.51
CA ASN A 404 28.91 -6.59 -15.07
C ASN A 404 27.50 -6.67 -14.45
N VAL A 405 26.47 -7.05 -15.25
CA VAL A 405 25.09 -7.15 -14.80
C VAL A 405 24.68 -8.62 -14.66
N VAL A 406 24.17 -8.96 -13.49
CA VAL A 406 23.52 -10.23 -13.19
C VAL A 406 22.03 -9.99 -13.03
N LYS A 407 21.20 -10.59 -13.87
CA LYS A 407 19.76 -10.51 -13.78
C LYS A 407 19.27 -11.39 -12.61
N ALA A 408 18.46 -10.78 -11.71
CA ALA A 408 17.99 -11.43 -10.48
C ALA A 408 16.51 -11.18 -10.21
#